data_58f603bfd59c580718e75c9fd7f60ce6
#
_entry.id   58f603bfd59c580718e75c9fd7f60ce6
#
_cell.length_a   1.000
_cell.length_b   1.000
_cell.length_c   1.000
_cell.angle_alpha   90.00
_cell.angle_beta   90.00
_cell.angle_gamma   90.00
#
_symmetry.space_group_name_H-M   'P 1'
#
loop_
_entity.id
_entity.type
_entity.pdbx_description
1 polymer ?
#
loop_
_entity_poly.entity_id
_entity_poly.type
_entity_poly.pdbx_seq_one_letter_code
_entity_poly.pdbx_strand_id
1 'polypeptide(L)'
;KFLDATTDILPNWKIAVPDPMVTVGHKCEPFKVEMVIRGYLSGHAWREYKAGKRTICGVEMPEGMVENQKFPEPIITPTTKADEGHDEDISKEEIIARGIVSREDYEQLEAYTRAIFARGTEIAAKMGLILVDTKYEFGKKNGVIYLMDEIHTPDSSRYFYAEGYAERLAAGEKQKQLSKEFVREWLMAN
;
A
#
# COMPACT_ATOMS: atom_id res chain seq x y z
N LYS A 1 8.52 0.07 15.37
CA LYS A 1 8.98 -1.27 14.90
C LYS A 1 9.15 -1.30 13.37
N PHE A 2 8.04 -1.15 12.58
CA PHE A 2 8.14 -1.25 11.12
C PHE A 2 9.00 -0.16 10.50
N LEU A 3 8.85 1.10 10.93
CA LEU A 3 9.72 2.20 10.49
C LEU A 3 11.20 1.92 10.78
N ASP A 4 11.52 1.30 11.92
CA ASP A 4 12.91 0.95 12.26
C ASP A 4 13.46 -0.19 11.40
N ALA A 5 12.61 -1.08 10.92
CA ALA A 5 12.98 -2.20 10.08
C ALA A 5 13.27 -1.82 8.61
N THR A 6 13.08 -0.56 8.25
CA THR A 6 13.25 -0.03 6.89
C THR A 6 14.25 1.14 6.80
N THR A 7 14.97 1.44 7.88
CA THR A 7 15.90 2.58 7.95
C THR A 7 17.12 2.43 7.05
N ASP A 8 17.47 1.22 6.65
CA ASP A 8 18.51 0.92 5.68
C ASP A 8 18.06 1.15 4.21
N ILE A 9 16.75 1.29 3.97
CA ILE A 9 16.19 1.57 2.65
C ILE A 9 16.09 3.09 2.43
N LEU A 10 15.47 3.80 3.40
CA LEU A 10 15.35 5.25 3.37
C LEU A 10 15.12 5.80 4.78
N PRO A 11 15.39 7.10 5.02
CA PRO A 11 15.07 7.73 6.29
C PRO A 11 13.54 7.80 6.47
N ASN A 12 13.11 7.76 7.73
CA ASN A 12 11.71 7.96 8.08
C ASN A 12 11.54 9.18 9.01
N TRP A 13 10.31 9.66 9.10
CA TRP A 13 9.97 10.88 9.84
C TRP A 13 10.13 10.75 11.36
N LYS A 14 10.13 9.54 11.91
CA LYS A 14 10.19 9.30 13.36
C LYS A 14 11.53 9.67 13.97
N ILE A 15 11.50 10.48 15.02
CA ILE A 15 12.68 10.83 15.83
C ILE A 15 12.68 10.01 17.12
N ALA A 16 11.56 10.03 17.88
CA ALA A 16 11.46 9.39 19.17
C ALA A 16 10.03 8.95 19.49
N VAL A 17 9.90 8.03 20.42
CA VAL A 17 8.62 7.59 20.99
C VAL A 17 8.75 7.71 22.51
N PRO A 18 8.55 8.92 23.07
CA PRO A 18 8.68 9.17 24.50
C PRO A 18 7.59 8.48 25.35
N ASP A 19 6.47 8.15 24.74
CA ASP A 19 5.34 7.43 25.34
C ASP A 19 4.70 6.55 24.26
N PRO A 20 4.10 5.39 24.58
CA PRO A 20 3.43 4.53 23.61
C PRO A 20 2.38 5.23 22.75
N MET A 21 1.77 6.30 23.25
CA MET A 21 0.74 7.10 22.55
C MET A 21 1.30 8.35 21.89
N VAL A 22 2.63 8.60 21.95
CA VAL A 22 3.25 9.82 21.44
C VAL A 22 4.45 9.50 20.55
N THR A 23 4.39 9.93 19.31
CA THR A 23 5.53 9.89 18.39
C THR A 23 5.99 11.31 18.08
N VAL A 24 7.27 11.59 18.28
CA VAL A 24 7.92 12.84 17.86
C VAL A 24 8.62 12.59 16.52
N GLY A 25 8.38 13.46 15.57
CA GLY A 25 8.92 13.29 14.23
C GLY A 25 9.33 14.58 13.53
N HIS A 26 10.02 14.41 12.43
CA HIS A 26 10.35 15.49 11.51
C HIS A 26 9.08 16.02 10.86
N LYS A 27 8.93 17.35 10.81
CA LYS A 27 7.95 17.97 9.92
C LYS A 27 8.52 17.94 8.50
N CYS A 28 7.89 17.16 7.64
CA CYS A 28 8.22 17.07 6.23
C CYS A 28 7.13 17.76 5.38
N GLU A 29 7.48 18.21 4.20
CA GLU A 29 6.54 18.66 3.19
C GLU A 29 5.99 17.40 2.46
N PRO A 30 4.68 17.06 2.60
CA PRO A 30 4.14 15.83 2.04
C PRO A 30 4.03 15.91 0.52
N PHE A 31 4.33 14.82 -0.18
CA PHE A 31 3.88 14.64 -1.54
C PHE A 31 2.35 14.45 -1.56
N LYS A 32 1.67 15.05 -2.55
CA LYS A 32 0.20 14.99 -2.68
C LYS A 32 -0.26 13.72 -3.39
N VAL A 33 0.44 12.61 -3.13
CA VAL A 33 0.11 11.27 -3.62
C VAL A 33 0.33 10.23 -2.53
N GLU A 34 -0.53 9.22 -2.50
CA GLU A 34 -0.32 8.01 -1.74
C GLU A 34 0.15 6.91 -2.69
N MET A 35 1.23 6.22 -2.31
CA MET A 35 1.79 5.13 -3.10
C MET A 35 1.19 3.81 -2.63
N VAL A 36 0.09 3.40 -3.26
CA VAL A 36 -0.56 2.11 -3.00
C VAL A 36 0.11 1.03 -3.82
N ILE A 37 0.58 -0.03 -3.16
CA ILE A 37 1.17 -1.19 -3.82
C ILE A 37 0.37 -2.45 -3.50
N ARG A 38 0.14 -3.28 -4.53
CA ARG A 38 -0.71 -4.47 -4.45
C ARG A 38 0.03 -5.70 -4.96
N GLY A 39 0.22 -6.68 -4.09
CA GLY A 39 0.74 -8.00 -4.46
C GLY A 39 -0.35 -8.95 -4.92
N TYR A 40 -1.62 -8.64 -4.65
CA TYR A 40 -2.78 -9.53 -4.88
C TYR A 40 -3.98 -8.74 -5.39
N LEU A 41 -4.79 -9.38 -6.21
CA LEU A 41 -6.03 -8.81 -6.75
C LEU A 41 -7.13 -8.83 -5.68
N SER A 42 -7.14 -7.81 -4.82
CA SER A 42 -8.04 -7.72 -3.67
C SER A 42 -8.59 -6.30 -3.49
N GLY A 43 -9.63 -6.16 -2.69
CA GLY A 43 -10.21 -4.86 -2.32
C GLY A 43 -10.65 -4.03 -3.51
N HIS A 44 -10.17 -2.78 -3.61
CA HIS A 44 -10.54 -1.86 -4.70
C HIS A 44 -10.16 -2.42 -6.08
N ALA A 45 -8.94 -2.94 -6.25
CA ALA A 45 -8.50 -3.51 -7.52
C ALA A 45 -9.40 -4.68 -7.97
N TRP A 46 -9.85 -5.53 -7.04
CA TRP A 46 -10.80 -6.58 -7.36
C TRP A 46 -12.17 -6.04 -7.79
N ARG A 47 -12.69 -5.03 -7.09
CA ARG A 47 -13.99 -4.41 -7.47
C ARG A 47 -13.96 -3.86 -8.88
N GLU A 48 -12.90 -3.15 -9.26
CA GLU A 48 -12.68 -2.64 -10.61
C GLU A 48 -12.55 -3.76 -11.64
N TYR A 49 -11.79 -4.79 -11.32
CA TYR A 49 -11.59 -5.96 -12.17
C TYR A 49 -12.90 -6.72 -12.41
N LYS A 50 -13.68 -6.97 -11.34
CA LYS A 50 -14.99 -7.61 -11.39
C LYS A 50 -16.01 -6.79 -12.20
N ALA A 51 -15.90 -5.47 -12.17
CA ALA A 51 -16.69 -4.56 -12.99
C ALA A 51 -16.29 -4.54 -14.48
N GLY A 52 -15.28 -5.34 -14.87
CA GLY A 52 -14.84 -5.50 -16.27
C GLY A 52 -13.61 -4.66 -16.64
N LYS A 53 -13.07 -3.85 -15.72
CA LYS A 53 -11.83 -3.10 -15.99
C LYS A 53 -10.63 -4.05 -16.00
N ARG A 54 -9.67 -3.76 -16.88
CA ARG A 54 -8.39 -4.48 -16.98
C ARG A 54 -7.19 -3.56 -16.79
N THR A 55 -7.47 -2.29 -16.52
CA THR A 55 -6.45 -1.27 -16.25
C THR A 55 -6.87 -0.49 -15.01
N ILE A 56 -5.93 -0.26 -14.10
CA ILE A 56 -6.10 0.58 -12.90
C ILE A 56 -4.87 1.48 -12.76
N CYS A 57 -5.06 2.79 -12.61
CA CYS A 57 -3.99 3.78 -12.54
C CYS A 57 -2.96 3.67 -13.69
N GLY A 58 -3.40 3.32 -14.90
CA GLY A 58 -2.54 3.10 -16.05
C GLY A 58 -1.80 1.74 -16.10
N VAL A 59 -2.00 0.88 -15.09
CA VAL A 59 -1.36 -0.45 -15.02
C VAL A 59 -2.34 -1.52 -15.49
N GLU A 60 -1.91 -2.34 -16.46
CA GLU A 60 -2.69 -3.47 -16.96
C GLU A 60 -2.72 -4.62 -15.96
N MET A 61 -3.89 -5.21 -15.77
CA MET A 61 -4.09 -6.41 -14.96
C MET A 61 -4.30 -7.62 -15.88
N PRO A 62 -3.63 -8.77 -15.62
CA PRO A 62 -3.77 -9.96 -16.45
C PRO A 62 -5.21 -10.45 -16.56
N GLU A 63 -5.57 -11.02 -17.72
CA GLU A 63 -6.87 -11.65 -17.92
C GLU A 63 -7.01 -12.95 -17.11
N GLY A 64 -8.24 -13.30 -16.76
CA GLY A 64 -8.56 -14.57 -16.11
C GLY A 64 -8.18 -14.67 -14.64
N MET A 65 -7.79 -13.57 -14.00
CA MET A 65 -7.52 -13.57 -12.57
C MET A 65 -8.82 -13.70 -11.74
N VAL A 66 -8.67 -14.33 -10.58
CA VAL A 66 -9.73 -14.45 -9.58
C VAL A 66 -9.45 -13.59 -8.34
N GLU A 67 -10.48 -13.37 -7.52
CA GLU A 67 -10.35 -12.61 -6.27
C GLU A 67 -9.26 -13.18 -5.37
N ASN A 68 -8.44 -12.31 -4.80
CA ASN A 68 -7.33 -12.64 -3.91
C ASN A 68 -6.17 -13.42 -4.56
N GLN A 69 -6.16 -13.56 -5.88
CA GLN A 69 -5.04 -14.15 -6.59
C GLN A 69 -3.83 -13.22 -6.57
N LYS A 70 -2.64 -13.81 -6.43
CA LYS A 70 -1.37 -13.09 -6.49
C LYS A 70 -1.11 -12.56 -7.90
N PHE A 71 -0.69 -11.29 -8.00
CA PHE A 71 -0.16 -10.76 -9.26
C PHE A 71 1.20 -11.40 -9.61
N PRO A 72 1.54 -11.55 -10.89
CA PRO A 72 2.89 -11.98 -11.30
C PRO A 72 3.98 -11.11 -10.68
N GLU A 73 3.77 -9.79 -10.67
CA GLU A 73 4.57 -8.78 -9.97
C GLU A 73 3.65 -7.81 -9.24
N PRO A 74 4.06 -7.28 -8.07
CA PRO A 74 3.27 -6.27 -7.38
C PRO A 74 3.08 -5.02 -8.25
N ILE A 75 1.85 -4.54 -8.33
CA ILE A 75 1.48 -3.34 -9.09
C ILE A 75 1.38 -2.13 -8.16
N ILE A 76 1.75 -0.95 -8.66
CA ILE A 76 1.60 0.32 -7.95
C ILE A 76 0.43 1.07 -8.56
N THR A 77 -0.54 1.43 -7.72
CA THR A 77 -1.80 2.09 -8.08
C THR A 77 -1.96 3.34 -7.23
N PRO A 78 -1.31 4.45 -7.58
CA PRO A 78 -1.32 5.65 -6.75
C PRO A 78 -2.71 6.27 -6.64
N THR A 79 -2.93 7.00 -5.54
CA THR A 79 -4.09 7.88 -5.40
C THR A 79 -3.62 9.32 -5.13
N THR A 80 -4.41 10.29 -5.53
CA THR A 80 -4.22 11.67 -5.08
C THR A 80 -4.47 11.73 -3.57
N LYS A 81 -3.79 12.65 -2.89
CA LYS A 81 -4.13 13.03 -1.53
C LYS A 81 -4.85 14.36 -1.59
N ALA A 82 -6.19 14.29 -1.59
CA ALA A 82 -7.03 15.47 -1.66
C ALA A 82 -7.00 16.23 -0.33
N ASP A 83 -6.92 17.56 -0.39
CA ASP A 83 -7.09 18.40 0.81
C ASP A 83 -8.57 18.45 1.22
N GLU A 84 -9.52 18.30 0.26
CA GLU A 84 -10.96 18.17 0.46
C GLU A 84 -11.53 17.13 -0.51
N GLY A 85 -12.48 16.32 -0.07
CA GLY A 85 -13.14 15.30 -0.88
C GLY A 85 -12.59 13.88 -0.65
N HIS A 86 -12.53 13.09 -1.71
CA HIS A 86 -12.03 11.73 -1.69
C HIS A 86 -10.77 11.60 -2.53
N ASP A 87 -9.86 10.73 -2.09
CA ASP A 87 -8.71 10.34 -2.87
C ASP A 87 -9.16 9.63 -4.15
N GLU A 88 -8.55 9.99 -5.28
CA GLU A 88 -8.88 9.46 -6.60
C GLU A 88 -7.71 8.65 -7.16
N ASP A 89 -8.03 7.57 -7.84
CA ASP A 89 -7.06 6.81 -8.62
C ASP A 89 -6.41 7.71 -9.68
N ILE A 90 -5.10 7.68 -9.77
CA ILE A 90 -4.34 8.50 -10.72
C ILE A 90 -3.16 7.69 -11.29
N SER A 91 -2.87 7.86 -12.58
CA SER A 91 -1.72 7.20 -13.19
C SER A 91 -0.41 7.96 -12.95
N LYS A 92 0.73 7.25 -13.05
CA LYS A 92 2.08 7.85 -13.05
C LYS A 92 2.17 8.99 -14.06
N GLU A 93 1.67 8.76 -15.26
CA GLU A 93 1.72 9.71 -16.37
C GLU A 93 0.96 10.99 -16.03
N GLU A 94 -0.22 10.86 -15.43
CA GLU A 94 -1.04 12.00 -15.00
C GLU A 94 -0.42 12.75 -13.83
N ILE A 95 0.16 12.05 -12.83
CA ILE A 95 0.88 12.68 -11.71
C ILE A 95 1.97 13.61 -12.24
N ILE A 96 2.77 13.10 -13.19
CA ILE A 96 3.88 13.85 -13.78
C ILE A 96 3.34 14.98 -14.70
N ALA A 97 2.37 14.68 -15.55
CA ALA A 97 1.81 15.64 -16.48
C ALA A 97 1.11 16.83 -15.77
N ARG A 98 0.45 16.57 -14.64
CA ARG A 98 -0.19 17.61 -13.80
C ARG A 98 0.82 18.33 -12.90
N GLY A 99 2.08 17.93 -12.88
CA GLY A 99 3.11 18.52 -12.01
C GLY A 99 2.90 18.29 -10.51
N ILE A 100 2.14 17.24 -10.14
CA ILE A 100 1.87 16.91 -8.72
C ILE A 100 3.17 16.41 -8.07
N VAL A 101 3.92 15.57 -8.78
CA VAL A 101 5.26 15.11 -8.40
C VAL A 101 6.15 15.17 -9.64
N SER A 102 7.42 15.59 -9.49
CA SER A 102 8.38 15.55 -10.58
C SER A 102 8.65 14.10 -11.02
N ARG A 103 9.05 13.89 -12.28
CA ARG A 103 9.42 12.55 -12.76
C ARG A 103 10.49 11.91 -11.90
N GLU A 104 11.54 12.67 -11.57
CA GLU A 104 12.67 12.20 -10.76
C GLU A 104 12.22 11.75 -9.38
N ASP A 105 11.43 12.58 -8.69
CA ASP A 105 10.89 12.24 -7.39
C ASP A 105 9.96 11.01 -7.48
N TYR A 106 9.07 10.96 -8.47
CA TYR A 106 8.16 9.82 -8.63
C TYR A 106 8.90 8.49 -8.82
N GLU A 107 9.93 8.46 -9.66
CA GLU A 107 10.77 7.27 -9.87
C GLU A 107 11.46 6.83 -8.56
N GLN A 108 11.86 7.78 -7.74
CA GLN A 108 12.43 7.48 -6.42
C GLN A 108 11.35 6.95 -5.45
N LEU A 109 10.14 7.54 -5.44
CA LEU A 109 9.01 7.04 -4.65
C LEU A 109 8.64 5.60 -5.05
N GLU A 110 8.61 5.31 -6.35
CA GLU A 110 8.32 3.97 -6.87
C GLU A 110 9.37 2.96 -6.41
N ALA A 111 10.66 3.29 -6.52
CA ALA A 111 11.76 2.43 -6.07
C ALA A 111 11.66 2.15 -4.55
N TYR A 112 11.44 3.17 -3.74
CA TYR A 112 11.26 3.01 -2.30
C TYR A 112 10.02 2.17 -1.97
N THR A 113 8.89 2.43 -2.63
CA THR A 113 7.64 1.67 -2.44
C THR A 113 7.85 0.18 -2.66
N ARG A 114 8.54 -0.21 -3.74
CA ARG A 114 8.85 -1.61 -4.03
C ARG A 114 9.79 -2.23 -2.99
N ALA A 115 10.84 -1.51 -2.59
CA ALA A 115 11.81 -2.00 -1.62
C ALA A 115 11.20 -2.20 -0.22
N ILE A 116 10.37 -1.24 0.24
CA ILE A 116 9.67 -1.34 1.53
C ILE A 116 8.65 -2.49 1.51
N PHE A 117 7.92 -2.64 0.40
CA PHE A 117 6.94 -3.72 0.25
C PHE A 117 7.61 -5.11 0.27
N ALA A 118 8.75 -5.26 -0.39
CA ALA A 118 9.53 -6.49 -0.35
C ALA A 118 9.96 -6.82 1.08
N ARG A 119 10.51 -5.84 1.82
CA ARG A 119 10.88 -5.98 3.22
C ARG A 119 9.68 -6.34 4.10
N GLY A 120 8.54 -5.69 3.93
CA GLY A 120 7.30 -5.98 4.64
C GLY A 120 6.80 -7.40 4.36
N THR A 121 6.89 -7.86 3.12
CA THR A 121 6.53 -9.22 2.70
C THR A 121 7.41 -10.27 3.38
N GLU A 122 8.73 -10.05 3.46
CA GLU A 122 9.65 -10.94 4.15
C GLU A 122 9.35 -11.04 5.66
N ILE A 123 9.06 -9.89 6.29
CA ILE A 123 8.71 -9.85 7.72
C ILE A 123 7.39 -10.57 7.96
N ALA A 124 6.37 -10.34 7.14
CA ALA A 124 5.07 -10.98 7.24
C ALA A 124 5.18 -12.50 7.07
N ALA A 125 5.97 -12.97 6.09
CA ALA A 125 6.16 -14.39 5.82
C ALA A 125 6.76 -15.14 7.04
N LYS A 126 7.69 -14.53 7.76
CA LYS A 126 8.27 -15.11 9.00
C LYS A 126 7.23 -15.27 10.12
N MET A 127 6.11 -14.56 10.03
CA MET A 127 5.00 -14.61 10.98
C MET A 127 3.81 -15.44 10.49
N GLY A 128 3.95 -16.17 9.37
CA GLY A 128 2.87 -16.95 8.77
C GLY A 128 1.79 -16.07 8.12
N LEU A 129 2.16 -14.85 7.71
CA LEU A 129 1.26 -13.90 7.07
C LEU A 129 1.71 -13.58 5.66
N ILE A 130 0.75 -13.22 4.82
CA ILE A 130 0.93 -12.71 3.47
C ILE A 130 0.57 -11.23 3.50
N LEU A 131 1.52 -10.35 3.14
CA LEU A 131 1.23 -8.93 2.91
C LEU A 131 0.57 -8.79 1.54
N VAL A 132 -0.69 -8.42 1.53
CA VAL A 132 -1.54 -8.38 0.33
C VAL A 132 -1.39 -7.07 -0.42
N ASP A 133 -1.65 -5.99 0.27
CA ASP A 133 -1.52 -4.62 -0.20
C ASP A 133 -1.25 -3.67 0.97
N THR A 134 -0.73 -2.51 0.65
CA THR A 134 -0.47 -1.45 1.61
C THR A 134 -0.34 -0.10 0.89
N LYS A 135 -0.40 0.98 1.66
CA LYS A 135 -0.13 2.33 1.18
C LYS A 135 1.06 2.94 1.91
N TYR A 136 1.81 3.78 1.21
CA TYR A 136 2.91 4.56 1.79
C TYR A 136 2.73 6.03 1.46
N GLU A 137 3.07 6.86 2.43
CA GLU A 137 3.15 8.29 2.28
C GLU A 137 4.61 8.74 2.40
N PHE A 138 4.97 9.71 1.59
CA PHE A 138 6.32 10.28 1.57
C PHE A 138 6.26 11.80 1.68
N GLY A 139 7.34 12.37 2.18
CA GLY A 139 7.50 13.81 2.22
C GLY A 139 8.96 14.21 2.05
N LYS A 140 9.18 15.48 1.77
CA LYS A 140 10.53 16.04 1.55
C LYS A 140 10.92 16.94 2.70
N LYS A 141 12.18 16.85 3.14
CA LYS A 141 12.80 17.76 4.10
C LYS A 141 14.23 18.02 3.66
N ASN A 142 14.55 19.29 3.42
CA ASN A 142 15.89 19.71 2.96
C ASN A 142 16.36 18.92 1.71
N GLY A 143 15.47 18.68 0.76
CA GLY A 143 15.78 17.93 -0.47
C GLY A 143 15.82 16.41 -0.33
N VAL A 144 15.72 15.86 0.88
CA VAL A 144 15.73 14.42 1.15
C VAL A 144 14.29 13.90 1.28
N ILE A 145 14.00 12.75 0.66
CA ILE A 145 12.71 12.05 0.78
C ILE A 145 12.70 11.22 2.05
N TYR A 146 11.64 11.36 2.84
CA TYR A 146 11.37 10.61 4.07
C TYR A 146 10.11 9.78 3.92
N LEU A 147 10.13 8.57 4.46
CA LEU A 147 8.93 7.79 4.68
C LEU A 147 8.13 8.43 5.82
N MET A 148 6.86 8.70 5.56
CA MET A 148 5.96 9.33 6.52
C MET A 148 4.87 8.37 6.97
N ASP A 149 4.05 8.85 7.91
CA ASP A 149 2.89 8.15 8.42
C ASP A 149 3.22 6.77 9.02
N GLU A 150 2.24 5.88 9.09
CA GLU A 150 2.39 4.50 9.52
C GLU A 150 2.63 3.56 8.33
N ILE A 151 3.34 2.47 8.56
CA ILE A 151 3.53 1.43 7.56
C ILE A 151 3.27 0.05 8.14
N HIS A 152 2.73 -0.86 7.33
CA HIS A 152 2.56 -2.26 7.63
C HIS A 152 1.69 -2.58 8.86
N THR A 153 0.90 -1.61 9.30
CA THR A 153 -0.11 -1.85 10.33
C THR A 153 -1.37 -2.47 9.72
N PRO A 154 -2.22 -3.15 10.48
CA PRO A 154 -3.50 -3.65 9.98
C PRO A 154 -4.48 -2.57 9.51
N ASP A 155 -4.22 -1.30 9.83
CA ASP A 155 -4.98 -0.16 9.31
C ASP A 155 -4.52 0.26 7.91
N SER A 156 -3.20 0.44 7.71
CA SER A 156 -2.62 0.83 6.42
C SER A 156 -2.47 -0.34 5.44
N SER A 157 -2.56 -1.58 5.91
CA SER A 157 -2.23 -2.79 5.15
C SER A 157 -3.27 -3.88 5.31
N ARG A 158 -3.39 -4.74 4.30
CA ARG A 158 -4.15 -5.99 4.36
C ARG A 158 -3.19 -7.17 4.43
N TYR A 159 -3.51 -8.12 5.31
CA TYR A 159 -2.81 -9.38 5.41
C TYR A 159 -3.76 -10.55 5.28
N PHE A 160 -3.30 -11.64 4.66
CA PHE A 160 -3.93 -12.94 4.77
C PHE A 160 -3.09 -13.84 5.68
N TYR A 161 -3.75 -14.80 6.34
CA TYR A 161 -3.03 -15.92 6.94
C TYR A 161 -2.51 -16.83 5.83
N ALA A 162 -1.22 -17.17 5.87
CA ALA A 162 -0.60 -18.03 4.86
C ALA A 162 -1.17 -19.45 4.90
N GLU A 163 -1.47 -19.93 6.12
CA GLU A 163 -2.12 -21.22 6.33
C GLU A 163 -3.51 -21.26 5.68
N GLY A 164 -3.72 -22.22 4.79
CA GLY A 164 -4.98 -22.43 4.08
C GLY A 164 -5.28 -21.38 2.99
N TYR A 165 -4.33 -20.50 2.65
CA TYR A 165 -4.54 -19.51 1.57
C TYR A 165 -4.80 -20.19 0.22
N ALA A 166 -3.96 -21.16 -0.15
CA ALA A 166 -4.06 -21.83 -1.45
C ALA A 166 -5.35 -22.65 -1.59
N GLU A 167 -5.75 -23.33 -0.53
CA GLU A 167 -6.97 -24.13 -0.46
C GLU A 167 -8.21 -23.25 -0.62
N ARG A 168 -8.29 -22.15 0.14
CA ARG A 168 -9.39 -21.19 0.04
C ARG A 168 -9.44 -20.51 -1.33
N LEU A 169 -8.27 -20.17 -1.90
CA LEU A 169 -8.22 -19.59 -3.24
C LEU A 169 -8.76 -20.56 -4.28
N ALA A 170 -8.35 -21.84 -4.24
CA ALA A 170 -8.82 -22.88 -5.17
C ALA A 170 -10.30 -23.18 -5.02
N ALA A 171 -10.84 -23.08 -3.80
CA ALA A 171 -12.26 -23.27 -3.50
C ALA A 171 -13.14 -22.03 -3.80
N GLY A 172 -12.53 -20.88 -4.14
CA GLY A 172 -13.24 -19.60 -4.30
C GLY A 172 -13.83 -19.06 -2.99
N GLU A 173 -13.24 -19.45 -1.86
CA GLU A 173 -13.67 -19.01 -0.53
C GLU A 173 -13.03 -17.71 -0.11
N LYS A 174 -13.67 -17.01 0.85
CA LYS A 174 -13.10 -15.81 1.47
C LYS A 174 -11.79 -16.13 2.19
N GLN A 175 -10.79 -15.27 2.02
CA GLN A 175 -9.51 -15.41 2.74
C GLN A 175 -9.66 -15.01 4.22
N LYS A 176 -8.98 -15.75 5.11
CA LYS A 176 -8.82 -15.34 6.50
C LYS A 176 -7.83 -14.18 6.53
N GLN A 177 -8.26 -13.01 7.03
CA GLN A 177 -7.50 -11.78 6.92
C GLN A 177 -7.31 -11.05 8.26
N LEU A 178 -6.24 -10.25 8.32
CA LEU A 178 -5.99 -9.22 9.32
C LEU A 178 -5.99 -7.86 8.61
N SER A 179 -7.03 -7.06 8.83
CA SER A 179 -7.16 -5.71 8.31
C SER A 179 -8.39 -5.06 8.94
N LYS A 180 -8.56 -3.76 8.74
CA LYS A 180 -9.78 -3.05 9.15
C LYS A 180 -11.04 -3.46 8.38
N GLU A 181 -10.92 -4.23 7.29
CA GLU A 181 -12.06 -4.64 6.46
C GLU A 181 -13.08 -5.47 7.24
N PHE A 182 -12.67 -6.34 8.16
CA PHE A 182 -13.61 -7.14 8.93
C PHE A 182 -14.53 -6.27 9.80
N VAL A 183 -14.01 -5.16 10.35
CA VAL A 183 -14.82 -4.19 11.12
C VAL A 183 -15.76 -3.45 10.18
N ARG A 184 -15.27 -3.04 9.01
CA ARG A 184 -16.07 -2.37 7.98
C ARG A 184 -17.19 -3.28 7.46
N GLU A 185 -16.90 -4.54 7.13
CA GLU A 185 -17.89 -5.52 6.70
C GLU A 185 -18.97 -5.74 7.79
N TRP A 186 -18.55 -5.83 9.04
CA TRP A 186 -19.49 -5.96 10.16
C TRP A 186 -20.40 -4.73 10.31
N LEU A 187 -19.85 -3.53 10.23
CA LEU A 187 -20.61 -2.28 10.28
C LEU A 187 -21.60 -2.12 9.12
N MET A 188 -21.26 -2.62 7.93
CA MET A 188 -22.16 -2.56 6.77
C MET A 188 -23.26 -3.63 6.80
N ALA A 189 -23.07 -4.70 7.59
CA ALA A 189 -24.03 -5.79 7.71
C ALA A 189 -25.05 -5.60 8.84
N ASN A 190 -24.81 -4.64 9.76
CA ASN A 190 -25.64 -4.31 10.92
C ASN A 190 -26.01 -2.82 10.96
#